data_3efccb721303964480afc67edcfb3aca
#
_entry.id   3efccb721303964480afc67edcfb3aca
#
_cell.length_a   1.000
_cell.length_b   1.000
_cell.length_c   1.000
_cell.angle_alpha   90.00
_cell.angle_beta   90.00
_cell.angle_gamma   90.00
#
_symmetry.space_group_name_H-M   'P 1'
#
loop_
_entity.id
_entity.type
_entity.pdbx_description
1 polymer ?
#
loop_
_entity_poly.entity_id
_entity_poly.type
_entity_poly.pdbx_seq_one_letter_code
_entity_poly.pdbx_strand_id
1 'polypeptide(L)'
;MSFDKINELTDSWRILIIEIVVIAILTVGIVMMSIYVVPTLVEKTIYFVLTIVGLSLIAIITLKLFIIVFVRAYRLLAPYSLRNRCRYTPTCSHYMIVSLRKHILVYGLFKGLRRISRCHPPYGGIDRP
;
A
#
# COMPACT_ATOMS: atom_id res chain seq x y z
N MET A 1 1.30 -27.98 -6.38
CA MET A 1 0.98 -26.77 -5.64
C MET A 1 0.16 -27.22 -4.44
N SER A 2 0.66 -27.07 -3.21
CA SER A 2 0.03 -27.63 -2.00
C SER A 2 -1.30 -26.94 -1.70
N PHE A 3 -2.30 -27.68 -1.26
CA PHE A 3 -3.64 -27.18 -0.90
C PHE A 3 -3.57 -26.03 0.11
N ASP A 4 -2.62 -26.11 1.05
CA ASP A 4 -2.39 -25.07 2.07
C ASP A 4 -2.05 -23.71 1.46
N LYS A 5 -1.33 -23.71 0.34
CA LYS A 5 -0.94 -22.49 -0.37
C LYS A 5 -2.13 -21.83 -1.11
N ILE A 6 -3.10 -22.63 -1.53
CA ILE A 6 -4.34 -22.15 -2.17
C ILE A 6 -5.24 -21.51 -1.11
N ASN A 7 -5.37 -22.12 0.07
CA ASN A 7 -6.16 -21.58 1.17
C ASN A 7 -5.55 -20.27 1.71
N GLU A 8 -4.24 -20.20 1.85
CA GLU A 8 -3.54 -18.98 2.26
C GLU A 8 -3.71 -17.84 1.23
N LEU A 9 -3.77 -18.19 -0.05
CA LEU A 9 -4.06 -17.26 -1.14
C LEU A 9 -5.50 -16.74 -1.08
N THR A 10 -6.48 -17.63 -0.93
CA THR A 10 -7.90 -17.26 -0.89
C THR A 10 -8.21 -16.39 0.33
N ASP A 11 -7.66 -16.68 1.48
CA ASP A 11 -7.85 -15.86 2.69
C ASP A 11 -7.19 -14.49 2.56
N SER A 12 -6.02 -14.42 1.94
CA SER A 12 -5.36 -13.14 1.66
C SER A 12 -6.17 -12.27 0.70
N TRP A 13 -6.76 -12.84 -0.36
CA TRP A 13 -7.61 -12.11 -1.29
C TRP A 13 -8.93 -11.65 -0.67
N ARG A 14 -9.55 -12.47 0.16
CA ARG A 14 -10.78 -12.10 0.88
C ARG A 14 -10.54 -10.90 1.79
N ILE A 15 -9.46 -10.91 2.57
CA ILE A 15 -9.10 -9.79 3.44
C ILE A 15 -8.86 -8.52 2.62
N LEU A 16 -8.16 -8.63 1.48
CA LEU A 16 -7.89 -7.50 0.59
C LEU A 16 -9.17 -6.91 -0.01
N ILE A 17 -10.09 -7.75 -0.46
CA ILE A 17 -11.38 -7.30 -1.00
C ILE A 17 -12.20 -6.61 0.09
N ILE A 18 -12.24 -7.16 1.29
CA ILE A 18 -12.95 -6.56 2.43
C ILE A 18 -12.35 -5.20 2.78
N GLU A 19 -11.03 -5.08 2.86
CA GLU A 19 -10.34 -3.80 3.10
C GLU A 19 -10.70 -2.75 2.03
N ILE A 20 -10.68 -3.12 0.76
CA ILE A 20 -11.02 -2.22 -0.35
C ILE A 20 -12.49 -1.79 -0.28
N VAL A 21 -13.39 -2.72 -0.04
CA VAL A 21 -14.84 -2.45 0.06
C VAL A 21 -15.14 -1.55 1.26
N VAL A 22 -14.55 -1.81 2.41
CA VAL A 22 -14.72 -0.98 3.62
C VAL A 22 -14.21 0.44 3.38
N ILE A 23 -13.04 0.59 2.78
CA ILE A 23 -12.48 1.91 2.45
C ILE A 23 -13.39 2.64 1.45
N ALA A 24 -13.92 1.95 0.43
CA ALA A 24 -14.83 2.53 -0.55
C ALA A 24 -16.14 3.00 0.11
N ILE A 25 -16.73 2.21 0.99
CA ILE A 25 -17.94 2.58 1.73
C ILE A 25 -17.70 3.78 2.64
N LEU A 26 -16.57 3.78 3.38
CA LEU A 26 -16.21 4.88 4.26
C LEU A 26 -15.96 6.17 3.47
N THR A 27 -15.29 6.09 2.32
CA THR A 27 -15.04 7.27 1.47
C THR A 27 -16.32 7.85 0.90
N VAL A 28 -17.23 7.00 0.40
CA VAL A 28 -18.54 7.42 -0.09
C VAL A 28 -19.38 8.04 1.05
N GLY A 29 -19.38 7.43 2.23
CA GLY A 29 -20.07 7.95 3.41
C GLY A 29 -19.57 9.33 3.83
N ILE A 30 -18.24 9.53 3.89
CA ILE A 30 -17.63 10.82 4.23
C ILE A 30 -17.98 11.89 3.18
N VAL A 31 -17.92 11.54 1.88
CA VAL A 31 -18.27 12.47 0.79
C VAL A 31 -19.74 12.87 0.87
N MET A 32 -20.65 11.91 1.07
CA MET A 32 -22.09 12.20 1.23
C MET A 32 -22.36 13.06 2.46
N MET A 33 -21.78 12.71 3.61
CA MET A 33 -21.89 13.50 4.84
C MET A 33 -21.40 14.93 4.63
N SER A 34 -20.29 15.12 3.91
CA SER A 34 -19.73 16.44 3.63
C SER A 34 -20.60 17.27 2.69
N ILE A 35 -21.29 16.66 1.74
CA ILE A 35 -22.19 17.37 0.82
C ILE A 35 -23.49 17.82 1.54
N TYR A 36 -24.02 17.01 2.45
CA TYR A 36 -25.32 17.26 3.07
C TYR A 36 -25.27 18.08 4.38
N VAL A 37 -24.25 17.88 5.20
CA VAL A 37 -24.22 18.42 6.58
C VAL A 37 -23.47 19.76 6.67
N VAL A 38 -22.44 19.95 5.88
CA VAL A 38 -21.53 21.09 6.06
C VAL A 38 -22.00 22.41 5.42
N PRO A 39 -22.76 22.43 4.31
CA PRO A 39 -23.17 23.72 3.71
C PRO A 39 -24.00 24.61 4.64
N THR A 40 -24.60 24.03 5.69
CA THR A 40 -25.47 24.75 6.64
C THR A 40 -24.69 25.39 7.80
N LEU A 41 -23.42 25.03 8.03
CA LEU A 41 -22.72 25.39 9.26
C LEU A 41 -21.40 26.18 9.08
N VAL A 42 -20.84 26.28 7.87
CA VAL A 42 -19.51 26.86 7.66
C VAL A 42 -19.40 27.66 6.37
N GLU A 43 -18.68 28.78 6.40
CA GLU A 43 -18.38 29.59 5.21
C GLU A 43 -17.79 28.73 4.07
N LYS A 44 -18.28 28.94 2.86
CA LYS A 44 -17.97 28.15 1.65
C LYS A 44 -16.47 27.90 1.42
N THR A 45 -15.62 28.86 1.80
CA THR A 45 -14.16 28.77 1.61
C THR A 45 -13.51 27.74 2.52
N ILE A 46 -13.87 27.72 3.80
CA ILE A 46 -13.32 26.78 4.79
C ILE A 46 -13.75 25.35 4.45
N TYR A 47 -15.02 25.19 4.05
CA TYR A 47 -15.55 23.90 3.58
C TYR A 47 -14.77 23.35 2.39
N PHE A 48 -14.49 24.17 1.39
CA PHE A 48 -13.75 23.76 0.19
C PHE A 48 -12.34 23.30 0.53
N VAL A 49 -11.63 24.03 1.39
CA VAL A 49 -10.27 23.67 1.84
C VAL A 49 -10.28 22.36 2.62
N LEU A 50 -11.20 22.19 3.57
CA LEU A 50 -11.29 20.95 4.37
C LEU A 50 -11.62 19.74 3.50
N THR A 51 -12.48 19.90 2.50
CA THR A 51 -12.83 18.81 1.57
C THR A 51 -11.60 18.39 0.73
N ILE A 52 -10.85 19.34 0.19
CA ILE A 52 -9.63 19.03 -0.59
C ILE A 52 -8.59 18.34 0.26
N VAL A 53 -8.35 18.84 1.48
CA VAL A 53 -7.39 18.23 2.41
C VAL A 53 -7.83 16.80 2.78
N GLY A 54 -9.10 16.61 3.10
CA GLY A 54 -9.64 15.28 3.41
C GLY A 54 -9.50 14.29 2.25
N LEU A 55 -9.88 14.68 1.04
CA LEU A 55 -9.73 13.86 -0.16
C LEU A 55 -8.28 13.53 -0.47
N SER A 56 -7.35 14.49 -0.30
CA SER A 56 -5.93 14.24 -0.53
C SER A 56 -5.33 13.26 0.46
N LEU A 57 -5.70 13.33 1.73
CA LEU A 57 -5.27 12.36 2.75
C LEU A 57 -5.78 10.95 2.46
N ILE A 58 -7.06 10.82 2.09
CA ILE A 58 -7.64 9.53 1.70
C ILE A 58 -6.93 8.97 0.47
N ALA A 59 -6.66 9.79 -0.54
CA ALA A 59 -5.94 9.37 -1.74
C ALA A 59 -4.52 8.87 -1.44
N ILE A 60 -3.80 9.52 -0.53
CA ILE A 60 -2.46 9.09 -0.10
C ILE A 60 -2.52 7.73 0.63
N ILE A 61 -3.49 7.55 1.51
CA ILE A 61 -3.66 6.29 2.26
C ILE A 61 -4.02 5.15 1.31
N THR A 62 -4.99 5.36 0.43
CA THR A 62 -5.41 4.35 -0.55
C THR A 62 -4.28 3.97 -1.51
N LEU A 63 -3.51 4.95 -1.99
CA LEU A 63 -2.34 4.70 -2.82
C LEU A 63 -1.28 3.87 -2.08
N LYS A 64 -1.02 4.17 -0.81
CA LYS A 64 -0.08 3.41 0.02
C LYS A 64 -0.53 1.96 0.18
N LEU A 65 -1.80 1.72 0.49
CA LEU A 65 -2.35 0.38 0.61
C LEU A 65 -2.31 -0.36 -0.72
N PHE A 66 -2.67 0.30 -1.82
CA PHE A 66 -2.59 -0.28 -3.16
C PHE A 66 -1.17 -0.78 -3.51
N ILE A 67 -0.14 0.02 -3.23
CA ILE A 67 1.25 -0.38 -3.48
C ILE A 67 1.62 -1.61 -2.62
N ILE A 68 1.24 -1.63 -1.33
CA ILE A 68 1.51 -2.78 -0.45
C ILE A 68 0.84 -4.06 -0.98
N VAL A 69 -0.41 -3.95 -1.41
CA VAL A 69 -1.18 -5.06 -2.03
C VAL A 69 -0.50 -5.54 -3.30
N PHE A 70 -0.12 -4.62 -4.18
CA PHE A 70 0.56 -4.94 -5.43
C PHE A 70 1.87 -5.69 -5.19
N VAL A 71 2.70 -5.24 -4.25
CA VAL A 71 3.95 -5.93 -3.90
C VAL A 71 3.69 -7.30 -3.26
N ARG A 72 2.62 -7.46 -2.47
CA ARG A 72 2.20 -8.77 -1.95
C ARG A 72 1.77 -9.71 -3.07
N ALA A 73 0.91 -9.24 -3.98
CA ALA A 73 0.48 -10.00 -5.15
C ALA A 73 1.67 -10.45 -6.00
N TYR A 74 2.62 -9.53 -6.26
CA TYR A 74 3.87 -9.88 -6.92
C TYR A 74 4.62 -11.02 -6.20
N ARG A 75 4.73 -10.98 -4.87
CA ARG A 75 5.41 -12.05 -4.10
C ARG A 75 4.72 -13.41 -4.23
N LEU A 76 3.40 -13.43 -4.37
CA LEU A 76 2.63 -14.66 -4.51
C LEU A 76 2.69 -15.22 -5.94
N LEU A 77 2.63 -14.35 -6.94
CA LEU A 77 2.57 -14.72 -8.35
C LEU A 77 3.95 -14.91 -9.00
N ALA A 78 4.97 -14.24 -8.47
CA ALA A 78 6.31 -14.30 -9.06
C ALA A 78 6.91 -15.72 -8.98
N PRO A 79 7.42 -16.25 -10.09
CA PRO A 79 8.04 -17.56 -10.13
C PRO A 79 9.29 -17.59 -9.25
N TYR A 80 9.60 -18.80 -8.74
CA TYR A 80 10.73 -19.04 -7.83
C TYR A 80 12.07 -18.54 -8.40
N SER A 81 12.26 -18.65 -9.71
CA SER A 81 13.45 -18.19 -10.42
C SER A 81 13.71 -16.69 -10.28
N LEU A 82 12.66 -15.87 -10.26
CA LEU A 82 12.78 -14.40 -10.06
C LEU A 82 13.03 -14.06 -8.59
N ARG A 83 12.42 -14.79 -7.68
CA ARG A 83 12.56 -14.54 -6.23
C ARG A 83 13.98 -14.84 -5.74
N ASN A 84 14.62 -15.86 -6.28
CA ASN A 84 15.99 -16.28 -5.90
C ASN A 84 17.10 -15.37 -6.45
N ARG A 85 16.79 -14.48 -7.40
CA ARG A 85 17.78 -13.50 -7.90
C ARG A 85 18.05 -12.37 -6.91
N CYS A 86 17.21 -12.23 -5.87
CA CYS A 86 17.41 -11.18 -4.86
C CYS A 86 18.63 -11.51 -3.98
N ARG A 87 19.62 -10.61 -3.97
CA ARG A 87 20.87 -10.76 -3.23
C ARG A 87 20.84 -10.22 -1.81
N TYR A 88 19.75 -9.56 -1.43
CA TYR A 88 19.58 -8.99 -0.09
C TYR A 88 18.71 -9.88 0.81
N THR A 89 19.05 -9.88 2.09
CA THR A 89 18.25 -10.49 3.15
C THR A 89 17.77 -9.39 4.12
N PRO A 90 16.46 -9.23 4.33
CA PRO A 90 15.31 -9.89 3.68
C PRO A 90 15.16 -9.46 2.20
N THR A 91 14.34 -10.19 1.44
CA THR A 91 14.12 -9.90 0.01
C THR A 91 13.64 -8.46 -0.23
N CYS A 92 13.95 -7.89 -1.40
CA CYS A 92 13.61 -6.49 -1.71
C CYS A 92 12.10 -6.21 -1.61
N SER A 93 11.27 -7.16 -1.99
CA SER A 93 9.81 -7.04 -1.85
C SER A 93 9.34 -7.02 -0.39
N HIS A 94 9.96 -7.81 0.48
CA HIS A 94 9.67 -7.78 1.91
C HIS A 94 10.11 -6.45 2.53
N TYR A 95 11.30 -6.00 2.20
CA TYR A 95 11.81 -4.71 2.64
C TYR A 95 10.92 -3.55 2.22
N MET A 96 10.43 -3.55 0.97
CA MET A 96 9.50 -2.53 0.47
C MET A 96 8.23 -2.46 1.31
N ILE A 97 7.61 -3.60 1.61
CA ILE A 97 6.38 -3.66 2.43
C ILE A 97 6.64 -3.10 3.83
N VAL A 98 7.73 -3.52 4.49
CA VAL A 98 8.07 -3.04 5.84
C VAL A 98 8.39 -1.56 5.83
N SER A 99 9.15 -1.08 4.84
CA SER A 99 9.50 0.34 4.69
C SER A 99 8.26 1.21 4.47
N LEU A 100 7.31 0.78 3.64
CA LEU A 100 6.04 1.47 3.42
C LEU A 100 5.16 1.49 4.68
N ARG A 101 5.19 0.44 5.50
CA ARG A 101 4.44 0.42 6.76
C ARG A 101 5.02 1.35 7.81
N LYS A 102 6.35 1.41 7.90
CA LYS A 102 7.09 2.12 8.94
C LYS A 102 7.20 3.64 8.66
N HIS A 103 7.19 4.02 7.40
CA HIS A 103 7.41 5.39 6.96
C HIS A 103 6.22 5.96 6.16
N ILE A 104 6.25 7.28 5.95
CA ILE A 104 5.35 7.96 5.01
C ILE A 104 5.57 7.42 3.59
N LEU A 105 4.52 7.50 2.75
CA LEU A 105 4.50 6.90 1.41
C LEU A 105 5.75 7.23 0.58
N VAL A 106 6.07 8.51 0.46
CA VAL A 106 7.19 8.99 -0.39
C VAL A 106 8.53 8.45 0.09
N TYR A 107 8.82 8.57 1.38
CA TYR A 107 10.08 8.12 1.95
C TYR A 107 10.21 6.59 1.94
N GLY A 108 9.14 5.87 2.28
CA GLY A 108 9.11 4.42 2.24
C GLY A 108 9.32 3.87 0.83
N LEU A 109 8.69 4.49 -0.17
CA LEU A 109 8.84 4.14 -1.58
C LEU A 109 10.27 4.42 -2.07
N PHE A 110 10.81 5.60 -1.79
CA PHE A 110 12.17 5.98 -2.15
C PHE A 110 13.21 5.01 -1.58
N LYS A 111 13.09 4.67 -0.29
CA LYS A 111 13.98 3.74 0.40
C LYS A 111 13.92 2.33 -0.23
N GLY A 112 12.71 1.86 -0.56
CA GLY A 112 12.51 0.58 -1.23
C GLY A 112 13.06 0.55 -2.66
N LEU A 113 12.79 1.57 -3.46
CA LEU A 113 13.29 1.68 -4.85
C LEU A 113 14.82 1.80 -4.89
N ARG A 114 15.41 2.61 -4.00
CA ARG A 114 16.88 2.73 -3.90
C ARG A 114 17.52 1.38 -3.60
N ARG A 115 16.87 0.51 -2.81
CA ARG A 115 17.38 -0.83 -2.55
C ARG A 115 17.25 -1.75 -3.76
N ILE A 116 16.14 -1.66 -4.48
CA ILE A 116 15.93 -2.43 -5.72
C ILE A 116 16.98 -2.05 -6.77
N SER A 117 17.27 -0.76 -6.93
CA SER A 117 18.27 -0.29 -7.90
C SER A 117 19.70 -0.77 -7.57
N ARG A 118 19.98 -1.06 -6.30
CA ARG A 118 21.26 -1.64 -5.86
C ARG A 118 21.28 -3.17 -5.81
N CYS A 119 20.17 -3.83 -6.18
CA CYS A 119 20.08 -5.29 -6.13
C CYS A 119 20.72 -5.96 -7.36
N HIS A 120 22.00 -5.65 -7.62
CA HIS A 120 22.81 -6.22 -8.69
C HIS A 120 24.26 -6.42 -8.22
N PRO A 121 25.08 -7.29 -8.86
CA PRO A 121 26.49 -7.43 -8.52
C PRO A 121 27.25 -6.09 -8.67
N PRO A 122 28.16 -5.74 -7.79
CA PRO A 122 28.71 -6.52 -6.65
C PRO A 122 27.91 -6.37 -5.34
N TYR A 123 26.81 -5.62 -5.33
CA TYR A 123 26.05 -5.30 -4.13
C TYR A 123 25.17 -6.46 -3.63
N GLY A 124 25.03 -6.56 -2.32
CA GLY A 124 24.21 -7.58 -1.63
C GLY A 124 24.55 -7.59 -0.14
N GLY A 125 23.74 -8.27 0.68
CA GLY A 125 24.00 -8.41 2.10
C GLY A 125 22.75 -8.33 2.97
N ILE A 126 22.96 -8.17 4.28
CA ILE A 126 21.90 -8.02 5.27
C ILE A 126 21.65 -6.52 5.47
N ASP A 127 20.44 -6.09 5.13
CA ASP A 127 20.01 -4.70 5.31
C ASP A 127 18.63 -4.69 5.98
N ARG A 128 18.54 -4.07 7.15
CA ARG A 128 17.30 -4.00 7.93
C ARG A 128 16.49 -2.74 7.56
N PRO A 129 15.14 -2.86 7.41
CA PRO A 129 14.25 -1.75 7.09
C PRO A 129 14.04 -0.77 8.25
#